data_b951443d871092141f584322005ffe19
#
_entry.id   b951443d871092141f584322005ffe19
#
_cell.length_a   1.000
_cell.length_b   1.000
_cell.length_c   1.000
_cell.angle_alpha   90.00
_cell.angle_beta   90.00
_cell.angle_gamma   90.00
#
_symmetry.space_group_name_H-M   'P 1'
#
loop_
_entity.id
_entity.type
_entity.pdbx_description
1 polymer ?
#
loop_
_entity_poly.entity_id
_entity_poly.type
_entity_poly.pdbx_seq_one_letter_code
_entity_poly.pdbx_strand_id
1 'polypeptide(L)'
;MVKPLLLLSLLSVQAFAIQIAPLRADVRPPIGAPLCGGLVKPAVGVSEPLLALGVVLMSDEKPVVLCAIDFCEIRGADHIHWREVLAKAAATTPERVALHSLHQHNAPLVDNAAQKLLPEIAILDAAATEKALEGISIAIQIALSVPQPVTHISTGEAKVLEVAGNRRVQVIDGKVGKMRGSGSKDPVLRALPEGLIDSFLKTVSFWNGEKKLAALHYYATHPMSYYGDGIISHDFAGIAREKRTQEDGVPHIYFTGCGGNIGAGKYNDGTPPMRPLLAGRIHAAMVESEQNAKRVPLTKLAWKHAPVVLQPDPEFPEERMLKVMQNTATAPTTRIAAALRIGFIRHREPIPFTSLQLGDDVCLVHLPGESFVEYQLFAQQQRAGGFICTASYGDGVTGYIPLEQSFVEGGYEPSQAYAAPNSEKMMKQTISALLKK
;
A
#
# COMPACT_ATOMS: atom_id res chain seq x y z
N MET A 1 -71.72 -14.67 11.66
CA MET A 1 -70.36 -15.20 11.62
C MET A 1 -69.46 -14.24 10.86
N VAL A 2 -68.68 -13.42 11.60
CA VAL A 2 -67.75 -12.41 11.01
C VAL A 2 -66.35 -13.07 10.94
N LYS A 3 -65.80 -13.21 9.73
CA LYS A 3 -64.44 -13.70 9.53
C LYS A 3 -63.44 -12.59 9.87
N PRO A 4 -62.40 -12.85 10.67
CA PRO A 4 -61.35 -11.86 10.88
C PRO A 4 -60.43 -11.78 9.64
N LEU A 5 -60.25 -10.56 9.12
CA LEU A 5 -59.21 -10.23 8.12
C LEU A 5 -57.87 -10.20 8.84
N LEU A 6 -56.98 -11.15 8.53
CA LEU A 6 -55.58 -11.11 8.95
C LEU A 6 -54.85 -10.06 8.07
N LEU A 7 -54.50 -8.90 8.63
CA LEU A 7 -53.55 -7.98 8.02
C LEU A 7 -52.16 -8.55 8.19
N LEU A 8 -51.59 -9.12 7.13
CA LEU A 8 -50.15 -9.39 7.07
C LEU A 8 -49.42 -8.06 6.89
N SER A 9 -48.79 -7.55 7.94
CA SER A 9 -47.85 -6.46 7.83
C SER A 9 -46.55 -7.02 7.20
N LEU A 10 -46.34 -6.75 5.93
CA LEU A 10 -45.03 -6.90 5.27
C LEU A 10 -44.07 -5.90 5.90
N LEU A 11 -43.26 -6.35 6.85
CA LEU A 11 -42.05 -5.65 7.27
C LEU A 11 -41.11 -5.63 6.07
N SER A 12 -41.10 -4.54 5.31
CA SER A 12 -40.07 -4.26 4.33
C SER A 12 -38.75 -4.06 5.11
N VAL A 13 -37.89 -5.03 5.08
CA VAL A 13 -36.49 -4.84 5.48
C VAL A 13 -35.91 -3.84 4.48
N GLN A 14 -35.83 -2.58 4.90
CA GLN A 14 -35.19 -1.53 4.14
C GLN A 14 -33.70 -1.92 4.13
N ALA A 15 -33.19 -2.49 3.01
CA ALA A 15 -31.78 -2.73 2.82
C ALA A 15 -31.04 -1.40 2.95
N PHE A 16 -30.07 -1.34 3.84
CA PHE A 16 -29.26 -0.13 4.03
C PHE A 16 -28.51 0.14 2.72
N ALA A 17 -28.74 1.31 2.12
CA ALA A 17 -28.08 1.66 0.88
C ALA A 17 -26.56 1.80 1.13
N ILE A 18 -25.74 1.12 0.33
CA ILE A 18 -24.29 1.27 0.39
C ILE A 18 -23.94 2.73 0.04
N GLN A 19 -23.05 3.33 0.83
CA GLN A 19 -22.60 4.70 0.64
C GLN A 19 -21.08 4.77 0.61
N ILE A 20 -20.56 5.81 -0.04
CA ILE A 20 -19.12 6.12 -0.10
C ILE A 20 -18.86 7.58 0.28
N ALA A 21 -17.81 7.81 1.03
CA ALA A 21 -17.32 9.13 1.38
C ALA A 21 -15.82 9.21 1.02
N PRO A 22 -15.45 9.78 -0.16
CA PRO A 22 -14.05 9.98 -0.53
C PRO A 22 -13.40 11.05 0.35
N LEU A 23 -12.15 10.82 0.74
CA LEU A 23 -11.37 11.73 1.57
C LEU A 23 -10.07 12.15 0.89
N ARG A 24 -9.59 13.36 1.22
CA ARG A 24 -8.31 13.92 0.77
C ARG A 24 -7.73 14.80 1.87
N ALA A 25 -6.47 14.59 2.23
CA ALA A 25 -5.72 15.44 3.14
C ALA A 25 -4.32 15.72 2.59
N ASP A 26 -3.80 16.93 2.82
CA ASP A 26 -2.39 17.26 2.58
C ASP A 26 -1.57 16.79 3.80
N VAL A 27 -0.58 15.95 3.56
CA VAL A 27 0.26 15.34 4.60
C VAL A 27 1.74 15.67 4.43
N ARG A 28 2.05 16.76 3.70
CA ARG A 28 3.44 17.18 3.46
C ARG A 28 4.14 17.53 4.77
N PRO A 29 5.36 17.00 4.99
CA PRO A 29 6.21 17.45 6.10
C PRO A 29 6.80 18.84 5.77
N PRO A 30 7.27 19.58 6.79
CA PRO A 30 8.00 20.84 6.57
C PRO A 30 9.38 20.61 5.93
N ILE A 31 9.94 21.68 5.35
CA ILE A 31 11.35 21.69 4.92
C ILE A 31 12.24 21.41 6.14
N GLY A 32 13.27 20.60 5.97
CA GLY A 32 14.14 20.12 7.02
C GLY A 32 13.73 18.78 7.64
N ALA A 33 12.49 18.32 7.40
CA ALA A 33 12.02 17.02 7.92
C ALA A 33 12.82 15.84 7.33
N PRO A 34 13.08 14.80 8.11
CA PRO A 34 13.66 13.55 7.62
C PRO A 34 12.77 12.90 6.56
N LEU A 35 13.40 12.39 5.49
CA LEU A 35 12.71 11.59 4.46
C LEU A 35 13.22 10.14 4.52
N CYS A 36 12.35 9.19 4.16
CA CYS A 36 12.63 7.75 4.16
C CYS A 36 13.33 7.30 5.45
N GLY A 37 12.86 7.77 6.62
CA GLY A 37 13.45 7.41 7.91
C GLY A 37 14.87 7.94 8.16
N GLY A 38 15.26 9.05 7.53
CA GLY A 38 16.63 9.57 7.60
C GLY A 38 17.65 8.81 6.74
N LEU A 39 17.18 7.87 5.92
CA LEU A 39 18.04 7.10 5.01
C LEU A 39 18.45 7.91 3.76
N VAL A 40 17.78 9.02 3.49
CA VAL A 40 18.08 9.93 2.39
C VAL A 40 18.18 11.37 2.90
N LYS A 41 18.58 12.29 2.02
CA LYS A 41 18.71 13.72 2.35
C LYS A 41 17.38 14.27 2.89
N PRO A 42 17.37 15.07 3.97
CA PRO A 42 16.19 15.75 4.48
C PRO A 42 15.52 16.64 3.43
N ALA A 43 14.26 16.97 3.66
CA ALA A 43 13.46 17.81 2.77
C ALA A 43 14.11 19.20 2.57
N VAL A 44 14.37 19.58 1.32
CA VAL A 44 14.91 20.90 0.94
C VAL A 44 13.99 21.65 -0.02
N GLY A 45 12.96 21.00 -0.56
CA GLY A 45 12.00 21.56 -1.48
C GLY A 45 10.84 20.63 -1.74
N VAL A 46 9.86 21.09 -2.51
CA VAL A 46 8.65 20.35 -2.88
C VAL A 46 8.42 20.49 -4.37
N SER A 47 8.33 19.40 -5.11
CA SER A 47 7.87 19.40 -6.51
C SER A 47 6.37 19.08 -6.60
N GLU A 48 5.92 18.07 -5.88
CA GLU A 48 4.51 17.72 -5.78
C GLU A 48 4.10 17.50 -4.30
N PRO A 49 2.81 17.73 -3.95
CA PRO A 49 2.32 17.52 -2.59
C PRO A 49 2.33 16.03 -2.23
N LEU A 50 2.46 15.72 -0.94
CA LEU A 50 2.12 14.39 -0.42
C LEU A 50 0.69 14.42 0.10
N LEU A 51 -0.07 13.40 -0.25
CA LEU A 51 -1.49 13.32 0.03
C LEU A 51 -1.83 12.02 0.77
N ALA A 52 -2.84 12.09 1.61
CA ALA A 52 -3.62 10.94 2.03
C ALA A 52 -4.94 10.95 1.25
N LEU A 53 -5.21 9.90 0.51
CA LEU A 53 -6.40 9.71 -0.28
C LEU A 53 -7.08 8.41 0.12
N GLY A 54 -8.41 8.40 0.15
CA GLY A 54 -9.12 7.19 0.54
C GLY A 54 -10.60 7.29 0.37
N VAL A 55 -11.28 6.25 0.85
CA VAL A 55 -12.73 6.18 0.90
C VAL A 55 -13.18 5.58 2.22
N VAL A 56 -14.29 6.09 2.77
CA VAL A 56 -15.06 5.41 3.80
C VAL A 56 -16.27 4.79 3.13
N LEU A 57 -16.40 3.48 3.25
CA LEU A 57 -17.54 2.71 2.74
C LEU A 57 -18.46 2.33 3.88
N MET A 58 -19.75 2.60 3.72
CA MET A 58 -20.78 2.37 4.72
C MET A 58 -21.83 1.42 4.17
N SER A 59 -22.29 0.50 5.00
CA SER A 59 -23.37 -0.46 4.73
C SER A 59 -24.18 -0.65 6.00
N ASP A 60 -24.89 -1.75 6.14
CA ASP A 60 -25.57 -2.20 7.36
C ASP A 60 -24.58 -2.59 8.49
N GLU A 61 -23.30 -2.82 8.15
CA GLU A 61 -22.22 -3.02 9.11
C GLU A 61 -21.50 -1.70 9.45
N LYS A 62 -20.58 -1.76 10.43
CA LYS A 62 -19.69 -0.63 10.73
C LYS A 62 -18.89 -0.20 9.49
N PRO A 63 -18.59 1.10 9.35
CA PRO A 63 -17.81 1.62 8.20
C PRO A 63 -16.48 0.91 8.00
N VAL A 64 -16.04 0.85 6.74
CA VAL A 64 -14.70 0.40 6.33
C VAL A 64 -13.93 1.59 5.79
N VAL A 65 -12.70 1.79 6.25
CA VAL A 65 -11.79 2.83 5.75
C VAL A 65 -10.72 2.19 4.89
N LEU A 66 -10.59 2.63 3.64
CA LEU A 66 -9.44 2.35 2.78
C LEU A 66 -8.68 3.66 2.60
N CYS A 67 -7.45 3.77 3.13
CA CYS A 67 -6.66 4.99 3.09
C CYS A 67 -5.25 4.71 2.56
N ALA A 68 -4.88 5.37 1.47
CA ALA A 68 -3.54 5.36 0.88
C ALA A 68 -2.83 6.68 1.17
N ILE A 69 -1.61 6.61 1.70
CA ILE A 69 -0.81 7.77 2.10
C ILE A 69 0.48 7.81 1.30
N ASP A 70 0.87 8.99 0.81
CA ASP A 70 2.14 9.22 0.09
C ASP A 70 3.36 9.22 1.02
N PHE A 71 3.39 8.31 1.98
CA PHE A 71 4.53 8.09 2.86
C PHE A 71 5.38 6.91 2.38
N CYS A 72 6.62 6.87 2.87
CA CYS A 72 7.48 5.71 2.67
C CYS A 72 6.90 4.50 3.43
N GLU A 73 6.73 4.63 4.75
CA GLU A 73 6.15 3.59 5.61
C GLU A 73 5.53 4.18 6.87
N ILE A 74 4.57 3.46 7.45
CA ILE A 74 4.08 3.61 8.83
C ILE A 74 4.24 2.25 9.49
N ARG A 75 4.90 2.17 10.65
CA ARG A 75 5.44 0.91 11.18
C ARG A 75 4.95 0.58 12.59
N GLY A 76 4.61 -0.69 12.79
CA GLY A 76 4.37 -1.28 14.10
C GLY A 76 3.39 -0.52 14.99
N ALA A 77 3.84 -0.07 16.16
CA ALA A 77 2.99 0.64 17.12
C ALA A 77 2.38 1.94 16.54
N ASP A 78 3.09 2.63 15.66
CA ASP A 78 2.55 3.82 15.00
C ASP A 78 1.44 3.44 14.00
N HIS A 79 1.59 2.34 13.27
CA HIS A 79 0.53 1.86 12.37
C HIS A 79 -0.73 1.46 13.15
N ILE A 80 -0.58 0.83 14.32
CA ILE A 80 -1.70 0.52 15.22
C ILE A 80 -2.39 1.81 15.68
N HIS A 81 -1.61 2.75 16.21
CA HIS A 81 -2.11 4.03 16.70
C HIS A 81 -2.86 4.82 15.61
N TRP A 82 -2.30 4.89 14.40
CA TRP A 82 -2.94 5.57 13.28
C TRP A 82 -4.28 4.92 12.92
N ARG A 83 -4.36 3.59 12.88
CA ARG A 83 -5.62 2.88 12.64
C ARG A 83 -6.66 3.14 13.72
N GLU A 84 -6.26 3.24 14.99
CA GLU A 84 -7.15 3.59 16.11
C GLU A 84 -7.74 4.99 15.95
N VAL A 85 -6.91 5.98 15.62
CA VAL A 85 -7.36 7.37 15.40
C VAL A 85 -8.30 7.48 14.21
N LEU A 86 -7.95 6.86 13.06
CA LEU A 86 -8.78 6.88 11.87
C LEU A 86 -10.10 6.10 12.07
N ALA A 87 -10.07 5.00 12.80
CA ALA A 87 -11.28 4.25 13.17
C ALA A 87 -12.23 5.10 14.04
N LYS A 88 -11.69 5.82 15.03
CA LYS A 88 -12.48 6.74 15.85
C LYS A 88 -13.12 7.84 15.00
N ALA A 89 -12.38 8.43 14.06
CA ALA A 89 -12.89 9.46 13.16
C ALA A 89 -14.01 8.94 12.24
N ALA A 90 -13.92 7.65 11.84
CA ALA A 90 -14.90 6.99 10.98
C ALA A 90 -16.05 6.29 11.75
N ALA A 91 -16.11 6.41 13.08
CA ALA A 91 -17.07 5.70 13.96
C ALA A 91 -17.05 4.16 13.72
N THR A 92 -15.87 3.59 13.53
CA THR A 92 -15.65 2.15 13.28
C THR A 92 -14.64 1.55 14.26
N THR A 93 -14.06 0.39 13.95
CA THR A 93 -13.03 -0.25 14.75
C THR A 93 -11.69 -0.33 13.99
N PRO A 94 -10.53 -0.40 14.67
CA PRO A 94 -9.23 -0.45 14.00
C PRO A 94 -9.07 -1.60 13.01
N GLU A 95 -9.75 -2.72 13.22
CA GLU A 95 -9.74 -3.88 12.32
C GLU A 95 -10.42 -3.60 10.97
N ARG A 96 -11.23 -2.53 10.89
CA ARG A 96 -11.95 -2.11 9.68
C ARG A 96 -11.25 -0.96 8.95
N VAL A 97 -9.98 -0.69 9.29
CA VAL A 97 -9.14 0.31 8.64
C VAL A 97 -8.01 -0.39 7.90
N ALA A 98 -7.99 -0.31 6.57
CA ALA A 98 -6.82 -0.62 5.75
C ALA A 98 -6.04 0.67 5.53
N LEU A 99 -4.93 0.81 6.23
CA LEU A 99 -3.98 1.90 6.11
C LEU A 99 -2.81 1.41 5.26
N HIS A 100 -2.51 2.12 4.18
CA HIS A 100 -1.54 1.75 3.17
C HIS A 100 -0.58 2.92 2.90
N SER A 101 0.71 2.67 2.90
CA SER A 101 1.73 3.61 2.43
C SER A 101 2.04 3.33 0.97
N LEU A 102 2.16 4.38 0.12
CA LEU A 102 2.53 4.17 -1.28
C LEU A 102 3.99 3.74 -1.44
N HIS A 103 4.82 3.90 -0.40
CA HIS A 103 6.24 3.61 -0.37
C HIS A 103 7.08 4.59 -1.19
N GLN A 104 6.71 5.88 -1.15
CA GLN A 104 7.50 6.97 -1.74
C GLN A 104 8.78 7.18 -0.94
N HIS A 105 9.94 7.31 -1.63
CA HIS A 105 11.22 7.49 -0.93
C HIS A 105 11.59 8.96 -0.64
N ASN A 106 11.03 9.92 -1.38
CA ASN A 106 11.12 11.35 -1.03
C ASN A 106 9.94 11.77 -0.13
N ALA A 107 9.65 10.96 0.89
CA ALA A 107 8.51 11.08 1.79
C ALA A 107 8.86 10.56 3.20
N PRO A 108 8.06 10.91 4.23
CA PRO A 108 8.28 10.43 5.60
C PRO A 108 8.19 8.90 5.75
N LEU A 109 8.95 8.38 6.73
CA LEU A 109 8.76 7.09 7.36
C LEU A 109 8.43 7.33 8.83
N VAL A 110 7.43 6.64 9.37
CA VAL A 110 6.95 6.82 10.74
C VAL A 110 7.31 5.58 11.56
N ASP A 111 8.26 5.73 12.49
CA ASP A 111 8.68 4.70 13.44
C ASP A 111 9.23 5.36 14.72
N ASN A 112 8.33 5.70 15.64
CA ASN A 112 8.67 6.28 16.94
C ASN A 112 9.49 5.32 17.83
N ALA A 113 9.34 3.99 17.62
CA ALA A 113 10.13 3.02 18.37
C ALA A 113 11.61 3.08 17.96
N ALA A 114 11.90 3.15 16.66
CA ALA A 114 13.25 3.33 16.15
C ALA A 114 13.83 4.71 16.53
N GLN A 115 13.03 5.78 16.47
CA GLN A 115 13.45 7.12 16.90
C GLN A 115 13.87 7.17 18.39
N LYS A 116 13.14 6.48 19.25
CA LYS A 116 13.50 6.36 20.68
C LYS A 116 14.81 5.60 20.92
N LEU A 117 15.16 4.66 20.04
CA LEU A 117 16.43 3.91 20.11
C LEU A 117 17.64 4.74 19.64
N LEU A 118 17.42 5.71 18.76
CA LEU A 118 18.44 6.58 18.16
C LEU A 118 18.04 8.06 18.30
N PRO A 119 17.99 8.61 19.53
CA PRO A 119 17.51 9.99 19.75
C PRO A 119 18.40 11.05 19.09
N GLU A 120 19.67 10.74 18.83
CA GLU A 120 20.64 11.66 18.21
C GLU A 120 20.58 11.69 16.67
N ILE A 121 19.84 10.76 16.04
CA ILE A 121 19.65 10.72 14.59
C ILE A 121 18.18 10.93 14.27
N ALA A 122 17.87 11.94 13.49
CA ALA A 122 16.49 12.24 13.10
C ALA A 122 15.97 11.20 12.09
N ILE A 123 15.04 10.34 12.53
CA ILE A 123 14.34 9.33 11.72
C ILE A 123 13.01 9.90 11.22
N LEU A 124 12.31 10.65 12.06
CA LEU A 124 11.03 11.27 11.72
C LEU A 124 10.89 12.66 12.36
N ASP A 125 9.95 13.44 11.84
CA ASP A 125 9.44 14.64 12.48
C ASP A 125 8.11 14.28 13.17
N ALA A 126 8.15 14.06 14.49
CA ALA A 126 7.00 13.61 15.25
C ALA A 126 5.83 14.61 15.20
N ALA A 127 6.12 15.92 15.23
CA ALA A 127 5.08 16.95 15.19
C ALA A 127 4.40 16.99 13.80
N ALA A 128 5.18 16.85 12.73
CA ALA A 128 4.65 16.81 11.38
C ALA A 128 3.82 15.55 11.11
N THR A 129 4.24 14.39 11.64
CA THR A 129 3.49 13.13 11.49
C THR A 129 2.18 13.15 12.27
N GLU A 130 2.16 13.71 13.49
CA GLU A 130 0.92 13.88 14.27
C GLU A 130 -0.05 14.84 13.59
N LYS A 131 0.45 15.97 13.07
CA LYS A 131 -0.37 16.91 12.29
C LYS A 131 -0.97 16.26 11.03
N ALA A 132 -0.22 15.39 10.35
CA ALA A 132 -0.72 14.65 9.21
C ALA A 132 -1.87 13.71 9.62
N LEU A 133 -1.71 12.97 10.72
CA LEU A 133 -2.75 12.08 11.27
C LEU A 133 -4.03 12.85 11.64
N GLU A 134 -3.89 13.98 12.33
CA GLU A 134 -5.01 14.87 12.65
C GLU A 134 -5.71 15.37 11.38
N GLY A 135 -4.94 15.80 10.37
CA GLY A 135 -5.49 16.26 9.10
C GLY A 135 -6.30 15.18 8.37
N ILE A 136 -5.85 13.92 8.40
CA ILE A 136 -6.59 12.80 7.82
C ILE A 136 -7.87 12.53 8.63
N SER A 137 -7.78 12.57 9.96
CA SER A 137 -8.93 12.39 10.86
C SER A 137 -10.03 13.41 10.57
N ILE A 138 -9.67 14.69 10.41
CA ILE A 138 -10.58 15.77 10.03
C ILE A 138 -11.17 15.51 8.63
N ALA A 139 -10.35 15.11 7.66
CA ALA A 139 -10.82 14.81 6.31
C ALA A 139 -11.85 13.66 6.28
N ILE A 140 -11.69 12.63 7.11
CA ILE A 140 -12.68 11.57 7.29
C ILE A 140 -14.01 12.14 7.82
N GLN A 141 -13.98 12.97 8.85
CA GLN A 141 -15.19 13.57 9.45
C GLN A 141 -15.92 14.46 8.45
N ILE A 142 -15.18 15.28 7.68
CA ILE A 142 -15.75 16.11 6.60
C ILE A 142 -16.39 15.23 5.53
N ALA A 143 -15.70 14.19 5.06
CA ALA A 143 -16.21 13.28 4.04
C ALA A 143 -17.52 12.60 4.50
N LEU A 144 -17.57 12.17 5.75
CA LEU A 144 -18.77 11.53 6.34
C LEU A 144 -19.96 12.47 6.52
N SER A 145 -19.79 13.80 6.44
CA SER A 145 -20.89 14.74 6.47
C SER A 145 -21.68 14.82 5.14
N VAL A 146 -21.11 14.32 4.04
CA VAL A 146 -21.68 14.38 2.68
C VAL A 146 -21.52 13.05 1.92
N PRO A 147 -21.91 11.91 2.49
CA PRO A 147 -21.76 10.62 1.84
C PRO A 147 -22.66 10.53 0.61
N GLN A 148 -22.22 9.75 -0.38
CA GLN A 148 -22.94 9.53 -1.63
C GLN A 148 -23.42 8.08 -1.71
N PRO A 149 -24.67 7.81 -2.14
CA PRO A 149 -25.12 6.43 -2.36
C PRO A 149 -24.34 5.79 -3.52
N VAL A 150 -24.01 4.50 -3.35
CA VAL A 150 -23.38 3.68 -4.38
C VAL A 150 -24.36 2.65 -4.89
N THR A 151 -24.62 2.68 -6.20
CA THR A 151 -25.53 1.74 -6.86
C THR A 151 -24.79 0.67 -7.63
N HIS A 152 -23.60 0.99 -8.15
CA HIS A 152 -22.79 0.11 -9.00
C HIS A 152 -21.32 0.25 -8.69
N ILE A 153 -20.56 -0.79 -9.05
CA ILE A 153 -19.10 -0.72 -9.27
C ILE A 153 -18.81 -1.04 -10.72
N SER A 154 -17.67 -0.56 -11.20
CA SER A 154 -17.09 -1.08 -12.43
C SER A 154 -15.68 -1.58 -12.19
N THR A 155 -15.31 -2.66 -12.89
CA THR A 155 -13.97 -3.25 -12.83
C THR A 155 -13.38 -3.35 -14.21
N GLY A 156 -12.13 -2.95 -14.35
CA GLY A 156 -11.39 -3.07 -15.58
C GLY A 156 -9.89 -3.18 -15.32
N GLU A 157 -9.18 -3.71 -16.27
CA GLU A 157 -7.73 -3.83 -16.20
C GLU A 157 -7.09 -3.43 -17.54
N ALA A 158 -5.87 -2.92 -17.45
CA ALA A 158 -5.07 -2.62 -18.62
C ALA A 158 -3.60 -2.94 -18.37
N LYS A 159 -2.90 -3.31 -19.43
CA LYS A 159 -1.48 -3.63 -19.35
C LYS A 159 -0.67 -2.35 -19.25
N VAL A 160 0.15 -2.24 -18.20
CA VAL A 160 1.12 -1.16 -18.07
C VAL A 160 2.35 -1.53 -18.89
N LEU A 161 2.66 -0.72 -19.88
CA LEU A 161 3.81 -0.94 -20.76
C LEU A 161 5.05 -0.21 -20.25
N GLU A 162 6.18 -0.90 -20.23
CA GLU A 162 7.51 -0.33 -20.00
C GLU A 162 7.65 0.45 -18.66
N VAL A 163 7.11 -0.09 -17.57
CA VAL A 163 7.30 0.42 -16.21
C VAL A 163 7.93 -0.64 -15.33
N ALA A 164 7.24 -1.73 -15.05
CA ALA A 164 7.69 -2.75 -14.12
C ALA A 164 8.72 -3.70 -14.72
N GLY A 165 9.63 -4.15 -13.89
CA GLY A 165 10.53 -5.28 -14.14
C GLY A 165 10.94 -5.91 -12.83
N ASN A 166 11.07 -7.24 -12.82
CA ASN A 166 11.57 -7.94 -11.65
C ASN A 166 13.04 -7.55 -11.41
N ARG A 167 13.40 -7.32 -10.16
CA ARG A 167 14.76 -6.93 -9.75
C ARG A 167 15.72 -8.13 -9.79
N ARG A 168 15.21 -9.34 -9.58
CA ARG A 168 15.91 -10.62 -9.38
C ARG A 168 15.96 -11.48 -10.66
N VAL A 169 16.20 -10.87 -11.81
CA VAL A 169 16.14 -11.56 -13.13
C VAL A 169 17.36 -12.41 -13.45
N GLN A 170 18.46 -12.27 -12.71
CA GLN A 170 19.69 -12.99 -12.95
C GLN A 170 19.98 -13.91 -11.78
N VAL A 171 19.57 -15.18 -11.91
CA VAL A 171 19.92 -16.25 -10.94
C VAL A 171 20.91 -17.18 -11.63
N ILE A 172 22.13 -17.27 -11.10
CA ILE A 172 23.23 -18.07 -11.62
C ILE A 172 23.63 -19.04 -10.53
N ASP A 173 23.62 -20.34 -10.82
CA ASP A 173 23.97 -21.41 -9.88
C ASP A 173 23.19 -21.31 -8.55
N GLY A 174 21.90 -20.97 -8.63
CA GLY A 174 20.99 -20.82 -7.49
C GLY A 174 21.27 -19.57 -6.63
N LYS A 175 22.06 -18.62 -7.10
CA LYS A 175 22.33 -17.35 -6.42
C LYS A 175 21.93 -16.16 -7.29
N VAL A 176 21.37 -15.12 -6.65
CA VAL A 176 21.07 -13.87 -7.33
C VAL A 176 22.39 -13.17 -7.66
N GLY A 177 22.58 -12.87 -8.95
CA GLY A 177 23.68 -12.06 -9.44
C GLY A 177 23.43 -10.56 -9.27
N LYS A 178 23.80 -9.77 -10.29
CA LYS A 178 23.48 -8.33 -10.29
C LYS A 178 21.98 -8.10 -10.37
N MET A 179 21.47 -7.18 -9.55
CA MET A 179 20.06 -6.83 -9.49
C MET A 179 19.78 -5.50 -10.19
N ARG A 180 18.61 -5.38 -10.81
CA ARG A 180 18.08 -4.08 -11.24
C ARG A 180 17.38 -3.42 -10.06
N GLY A 181 17.81 -2.21 -9.67
CA GLY A 181 17.06 -1.40 -8.70
C GLY A 181 15.83 -0.73 -9.33
N SER A 182 15.36 0.33 -8.70
CA SER A 182 14.28 1.17 -9.27
C SER A 182 14.76 2.03 -10.43
N GLY A 183 16.06 2.34 -10.51
CA GLY A 183 16.75 2.90 -11.66
C GLY A 183 18.04 2.12 -11.95
N SER A 184 18.38 1.94 -13.22
CA SER A 184 19.64 1.30 -13.63
C SER A 184 20.24 1.99 -14.85
N LYS A 185 21.53 2.35 -14.73
CA LYS A 185 22.32 2.87 -15.86
C LYS A 185 23.10 1.77 -16.59
N ASP A 186 23.08 0.54 -16.07
CA ASP A 186 23.74 -0.61 -16.68
C ASP A 186 22.92 -1.12 -17.89
N PRO A 187 23.41 -0.98 -19.14
CA PRO A 187 22.65 -1.38 -20.32
C PRO A 187 22.47 -2.90 -20.41
N VAL A 188 23.38 -3.70 -19.82
CA VAL A 188 23.27 -5.16 -19.81
C VAL A 188 22.10 -5.57 -18.91
N LEU A 189 22.00 -5.01 -17.71
CA LEU A 189 20.89 -5.29 -16.80
C LEU A 189 19.54 -4.82 -17.40
N ARG A 190 19.51 -3.68 -18.07
CA ARG A 190 18.31 -3.16 -18.74
C ARG A 190 17.86 -4.01 -19.92
N ALA A 191 18.80 -4.65 -20.64
CA ALA A 191 18.52 -5.55 -21.74
C ALA A 191 17.90 -6.90 -21.31
N LEU A 192 18.11 -7.33 -20.06
CA LEU A 192 17.53 -8.57 -19.54
C LEU A 192 15.98 -8.53 -19.59
N PRO A 193 15.29 -9.70 -19.65
CA PRO A 193 13.83 -9.79 -19.66
C PRO A 193 13.18 -9.05 -18.48
N GLU A 194 11.89 -8.77 -18.55
CA GLU A 194 11.12 -8.20 -17.42
C GLU A 194 11.19 -9.11 -16.19
N GLY A 195 11.25 -10.41 -16.40
CA GLY A 195 11.11 -11.41 -15.35
C GLY A 195 9.64 -11.61 -14.95
N LEU A 196 9.40 -12.24 -13.81
CA LEU A 196 8.04 -12.43 -13.29
C LEU A 196 7.52 -11.09 -12.73
N ILE A 197 6.45 -10.58 -13.35
CA ILE A 197 5.72 -9.37 -12.92
C ILE A 197 4.21 -9.60 -13.03
N ASP A 198 3.41 -8.79 -12.37
CA ASP A 198 2.02 -8.55 -12.75
C ASP A 198 1.97 -7.29 -13.60
N SER A 199 1.75 -7.44 -14.90
CA SER A 199 1.77 -6.32 -15.84
C SER A 199 0.48 -5.52 -15.87
N PHE A 200 -0.58 -5.95 -15.17
CA PHE A 200 -1.89 -5.31 -15.23
C PHE A 200 -2.12 -4.33 -14.09
N LEU A 201 -2.48 -3.10 -14.45
CA LEU A 201 -3.13 -2.16 -13.54
C LEU A 201 -4.61 -2.51 -13.49
N LYS A 202 -5.14 -2.69 -12.28
CA LYS A 202 -6.55 -3.00 -12.02
C LYS A 202 -7.25 -1.80 -11.43
N THR A 203 -8.44 -1.51 -11.93
CA THR A 203 -9.27 -0.38 -11.49
C THR A 203 -10.64 -0.86 -11.00
N VAL A 204 -11.05 -0.33 -9.85
CA VAL A 204 -12.41 -0.45 -9.31
C VAL A 204 -12.98 0.94 -9.14
N SER A 205 -14.05 1.28 -9.88
CA SER A 205 -14.73 2.57 -9.75
C SER A 205 -16.10 2.41 -9.11
N PHE A 206 -16.51 3.40 -8.31
CA PHE A 206 -17.79 3.45 -7.63
C PHE A 206 -18.71 4.45 -8.31
N TRP A 207 -20.01 4.11 -8.44
CA TRP A 207 -20.99 4.86 -9.22
C TRP A 207 -22.31 5.03 -8.48
N ASN A 208 -22.91 6.21 -8.67
CA ASN A 208 -24.33 6.46 -8.35
C ASN A 208 -25.08 6.69 -9.68
N GLY A 209 -25.80 5.69 -10.17
CA GLY A 209 -26.32 5.70 -11.54
C GLY A 209 -25.19 5.92 -12.56
N GLU A 210 -25.27 7.00 -13.32
CA GLU A 210 -24.24 7.35 -14.32
C GLU A 210 -23.11 8.23 -13.76
N LYS A 211 -23.23 8.72 -12.52
CA LYS A 211 -22.22 9.57 -11.90
C LYS A 211 -21.13 8.71 -11.25
N LYS A 212 -19.89 8.82 -11.71
CA LYS A 212 -18.71 8.27 -11.03
C LYS A 212 -18.46 9.04 -9.73
N LEU A 213 -18.08 8.34 -8.68
CA LEU A 213 -17.83 8.89 -7.34
C LEU A 213 -16.37 8.85 -6.93
N ALA A 214 -15.67 7.77 -7.26
CA ALA A 214 -14.26 7.55 -7.02
C ALA A 214 -13.75 6.37 -7.84
N ALA A 215 -12.43 6.29 -8.05
CA ALA A 215 -11.74 5.15 -8.65
C ALA A 215 -10.53 4.73 -7.80
N LEU A 216 -10.37 3.42 -7.59
CA LEU A 216 -9.22 2.81 -6.90
C LEU A 216 -8.38 2.08 -7.93
N HIS A 217 -7.07 2.34 -7.96
CA HIS A 217 -6.12 1.72 -8.87
C HIS A 217 -5.09 0.90 -8.11
N TYR A 218 -4.79 -0.30 -8.61
CA TYR A 218 -3.85 -1.24 -8.00
C TYR A 218 -2.81 -1.67 -9.04
N TYR A 219 -1.52 -1.46 -8.75
CA TYR A 219 -0.43 -1.90 -9.63
C TYR A 219 0.84 -2.21 -8.85
N ALA A 220 1.50 -3.31 -9.19
CA ALA A 220 2.67 -3.81 -8.49
C ALA A 220 3.99 -3.26 -9.08
N THR A 221 4.52 -2.20 -8.46
CA THR A 221 5.88 -1.72 -8.68
C THR A 221 6.31 -0.79 -7.57
N HIS A 222 7.59 -0.79 -7.21
CA HIS A 222 8.14 0.29 -6.37
C HIS A 222 7.85 1.64 -7.02
N PRO A 223 7.16 2.56 -6.33
CA PRO A 223 6.69 3.81 -6.95
C PRO A 223 7.75 4.91 -6.89
N MET A 224 8.96 4.62 -7.37
CA MET A 224 10.06 5.57 -7.38
C MET A 224 10.83 5.58 -8.70
N SER A 225 10.97 6.78 -9.27
CA SER A 225 11.77 7.05 -10.47
C SER A 225 13.23 7.37 -10.10
N TYR A 226 13.42 8.38 -9.28
CA TYR A 226 14.68 8.76 -8.61
C TYR A 226 14.33 9.39 -7.26
N TYR A 227 15.27 9.37 -6.31
CA TYR A 227 15.05 9.84 -4.96
C TYR A 227 16.37 10.22 -4.28
N GLY A 228 16.28 10.78 -3.07
CA GLY A 228 17.45 11.13 -2.25
C GLY A 228 18.00 12.53 -2.51
N ASP A 229 17.38 13.30 -3.38
CA ASP A 229 17.71 14.71 -3.66
C ASP A 229 17.14 15.69 -2.62
N GLY A 230 16.22 15.22 -1.75
CA GLY A 230 15.54 16.01 -0.74
C GLY A 230 14.34 16.79 -1.29
N ILE A 231 13.93 16.55 -2.52
CA ILE A 231 12.72 17.17 -3.10
C ILE A 231 11.51 16.29 -2.85
N ILE A 232 10.63 16.71 -1.96
CA ILE A 232 9.37 16.03 -1.64
C ILE A 232 8.57 15.81 -2.93
N SER A 233 8.11 14.57 -3.14
CA SER A 233 7.35 14.19 -4.32
C SER A 233 6.56 12.91 -4.08
N HIS A 234 5.33 12.85 -4.63
CA HIS A 234 4.57 11.61 -4.71
C HIS A 234 4.94 10.75 -5.94
N ASP A 235 6.03 11.10 -6.62
CA ASP A 235 6.64 10.41 -7.76
C ASP A 235 5.62 10.04 -8.86
N PHE A 236 5.99 9.19 -9.80
CA PHE A 236 5.21 8.88 -11.01
C PHE A 236 3.80 8.34 -10.73
N ALA A 237 3.62 7.55 -9.68
CA ALA A 237 2.31 6.99 -9.32
C ALA A 237 1.33 8.08 -8.87
N GLY A 238 1.79 9.01 -8.03
CA GLY A 238 1.00 10.14 -7.58
C GLY A 238 0.72 11.14 -8.70
N ILE A 239 1.70 11.43 -9.56
CA ILE A 239 1.50 12.30 -10.75
C ILE A 239 0.41 11.71 -11.66
N ALA A 240 0.45 10.41 -11.94
CA ALA A 240 -0.53 9.76 -12.81
C ALA A 240 -1.95 9.86 -12.24
N ARG A 241 -2.15 9.55 -10.95
CA ARG A 241 -3.48 9.62 -10.31
C ARG A 241 -4.01 11.05 -10.19
N GLU A 242 -3.15 12.05 -9.90
CA GLU A 242 -3.57 13.45 -9.84
C GLU A 242 -3.99 13.96 -11.22
N LYS A 243 -3.28 13.56 -12.27
CA LYS A 243 -3.68 13.86 -13.65
C LYS A 243 -5.05 13.27 -13.96
N ARG A 244 -5.31 11.99 -13.60
CA ARG A 244 -6.65 11.38 -13.77
C ARG A 244 -7.72 12.11 -12.97
N THR A 245 -7.43 12.50 -11.73
CA THR A 245 -8.34 13.28 -10.89
C THR A 245 -8.73 14.60 -11.56
N GLN A 246 -7.76 15.30 -12.16
CA GLN A 246 -8.00 16.58 -12.87
C GLN A 246 -8.84 16.39 -14.14
N GLU A 247 -8.61 15.33 -14.90
CA GLU A 247 -9.33 15.05 -16.15
C GLU A 247 -10.77 14.59 -15.91
N ASP A 248 -11.00 13.80 -14.87
CA ASP A 248 -12.26 13.11 -14.58
C ASP A 248 -13.14 13.86 -13.57
N GLY A 249 -12.53 14.74 -12.77
CA GLY A 249 -13.24 15.52 -11.75
C GLY A 249 -13.67 14.72 -10.52
N VAL A 250 -13.21 13.47 -10.38
CA VAL A 250 -13.46 12.60 -9.22
C VAL A 250 -12.13 12.10 -8.62
N PRO A 251 -12.10 11.73 -7.32
CA PRO A 251 -10.90 11.20 -6.69
C PRO A 251 -10.43 9.91 -7.33
N HIS A 252 -9.17 9.87 -7.74
CA HIS A 252 -8.44 8.68 -8.14
C HIS A 252 -7.44 8.33 -7.04
N ILE A 253 -7.51 7.13 -6.48
CA ILE A 253 -6.69 6.66 -5.37
C ILE A 253 -5.83 5.52 -5.88
N TYR A 254 -4.51 5.63 -5.69
CA TYR A 254 -3.57 4.59 -6.09
C TYR A 254 -3.12 3.78 -4.89
N PHE A 255 -3.10 2.46 -5.04
CA PHE A 255 -2.56 1.50 -4.09
C PHE A 255 -1.41 0.74 -4.75
N THR A 256 -0.25 0.77 -4.12
CA THR A 256 0.91 0.00 -4.57
C THR A 256 0.66 -1.48 -4.29
N GLY A 257 0.68 -2.30 -5.33
CA GLY A 257 0.57 -3.76 -5.23
C GLY A 257 1.84 -4.38 -4.62
N CYS A 258 1.94 -5.70 -4.65
CA CYS A 258 3.11 -6.42 -4.14
C CYS A 258 4.35 -6.13 -5.00
N GLY A 259 5.04 -5.04 -4.66
CA GLY A 259 6.17 -4.52 -5.42
C GLY A 259 7.54 -4.85 -4.83
N GLY A 260 7.64 -5.69 -3.77
CA GLY A 260 8.89 -5.93 -3.05
C GLY A 260 10.07 -6.30 -3.94
N ASN A 261 9.86 -7.17 -4.91
CA ASN A 261 10.87 -7.55 -5.91
C ASN A 261 10.68 -6.89 -7.28
N ILE A 262 9.80 -5.89 -7.40
CA ILE A 262 9.49 -5.22 -8.66
C ILE A 262 9.94 -3.75 -8.61
N GLY A 263 10.58 -3.28 -9.66
CA GLY A 263 10.99 -1.89 -9.79
C GLY A 263 11.04 -1.47 -11.26
N ALA A 264 11.24 -0.17 -11.49
CA ALA A 264 11.25 0.38 -12.85
C ALA A 264 12.61 0.26 -13.57
N GLY A 265 13.66 -0.29 -12.95
CA GLY A 265 15.05 -0.19 -13.43
C GLY A 265 15.34 -0.83 -14.79
N LYS A 266 14.43 -1.63 -15.37
CA LYS A 266 14.54 -2.04 -16.77
C LYS A 266 14.34 -0.85 -17.72
N TYR A 267 13.42 0.03 -17.42
CA TYR A 267 12.95 1.13 -18.27
C TYR A 267 13.33 2.51 -17.73
N ASN A 268 13.92 2.57 -16.57
CA ASN A 268 14.29 3.77 -15.83
C ASN A 268 15.80 3.84 -15.61
N ASP A 269 16.45 4.91 -16.07
CA ASP A 269 17.88 5.17 -15.83
C ASP A 269 18.13 6.04 -14.60
N GLY A 270 17.08 6.47 -13.89
CA GLY A 270 17.16 7.30 -12.69
C GLY A 270 17.40 8.78 -12.96
N THR A 271 17.23 9.24 -14.22
CA THR A 271 17.34 10.67 -14.55
C THR A 271 15.98 11.38 -14.42
N PRO A 272 15.98 12.73 -14.21
CA PRO A 272 14.73 13.48 -14.03
C PRO A 272 13.65 13.30 -15.11
N PRO A 273 13.98 13.21 -16.42
CA PRO A 273 12.98 12.97 -17.47
C PRO A 273 12.19 11.66 -17.32
N MET A 274 12.71 10.69 -16.56
CA MET A 274 12.05 9.40 -16.40
C MET A 274 10.77 9.48 -15.56
N ARG A 275 10.70 10.40 -14.58
CA ARG A 275 9.51 10.53 -13.72
C ARG A 275 8.24 10.86 -14.52
N PRO A 276 8.18 11.92 -15.33
CA PRO A 276 7.01 12.21 -16.15
C PRO A 276 6.74 11.13 -17.22
N LEU A 277 7.77 10.47 -17.75
CA LEU A 277 7.59 9.38 -18.70
C LEU A 277 6.88 8.18 -18.07
N LEU A 278 7.36 7.72 -16.91
CA LEU A 278 6.73 6.62 -16.16
C LEU A 278 5.31 7.01 -15.72
N ALA A 279 5.10 8.25 -15.26
CA ALA A 279 3.78 8.76 -14.92
C ALA A 279 2.81 8.71 -16.11
N GLY A 280 3.26 9.09 -17.31
CA GLY A 280 2.46 9.00 -18.54
C GLY A 280 2.05 7.58 -18.88
N ARG A 281 2.92 6.59 -18.66
CA ARG A 281 2.64 5.16 -18.90
C ARG A 281 1.61 4.59 -17.92
N ILE A 282 1.73 4.92 -16.62
CA ILE A 282 0.73 4.55 -15.60
C ILE A 282 -0.61 5.23 -15.90
N HIS A 283 -0.60 6.52 -16.22
CA HIS A 283 -1.80 7.27 -16.56
C HIS A 283 -2.53 6.65 -17.78
N ALA A 284 -1.80 6.28 -18.83
CA ALA A 284 -2.39 5.62 -20.00
C ALA A 284 -3.11 4.31 -19.62
N ALA A 285 -2.48 3.49 -18.76
CA ALA A 285 -3.11 2.26 -18.27
C ALA A 285 -4.33 2.53 -17.36
N MET A 286 -4.33 3.60 -16.56
CA MET A 286 -5.51 4.02 -15.80
C MET A 286 -6.68 4.34 -16.72
N VAL A 287 -6.44 5.13 -17.79
CA VAL A 287 -7.47 5.47 -18.78
C VAL A 287 -8.00 4.22 -19.47
N GLU A 288 -7.11 3.37 -19.98
CA GLU A 288 -7.49 2.14 -20.69
C GLU A 288 -8.24 1.16 -19.79
N SER A 289 -7.83 0.99 -18.54
CA SER A 289 -8.51 0.12 -17.58
C SER A 289 -9.96 0.55 -17.32
N GLU A 290 -10.22 1.86 -17.28
CA GLU A 290 -11.57 2.40 -17.13
C GLU A 290 -12.41 2.25 -18.42
N GLN A 291 -11.81 2.41 -19.59
CA GLN A 291 -12.48 2.17 -20.88
C GLN A 291 -12.89 0.70 -21.05
N ASN A 292 -12.09 -0.22 -20.56
CA ASN A 292 -12.35 -1.66 -20.59
C ASN A 292 -13.28 -2.13 -19.45
N ALA A 293 -13.74 -1.21 -18.58
CA ALA A 293 -14.44 -1.57 -17.36
C ALA A 293 -15.86 -2.09 -17.61
N LYS A 294 -16.24 -3.13 -16.86
CA LYS A 294 -17.59 -3.66 -16.82
C LYS A 294 -18.27 -3.18 -15.54
N ARG A 295 -19.46 -2.59 -15.69
CA ARG A 295 -20.28 -2.10 -14.60
C ARG A 295 -21.26 -3.18 -14.14
N VAL A 296 -21.35 -3.37 -12.82
CA VAL A 296 -22.28 -4.30 -12.17
C VAL A 296 -22.92 -3.65 -10.95
N PRO A 297 -24.19 -4.00 -10.59
CA PRO A 297 -24.80 -3.53 -9.35
C PRO A 297 -23.96 -3.93 -8.13
N LEU A 298 -23.87 -3.02 -7.14
CA LEU A 298 -23.26 -3.29 -5.85
C LEU A 298 -24.34 -3.42 -4.78
N THR A 299 -24.57 -4.64 -4.32
CA THR A 299 -25.65 -4.95 -3.36
C THR A 299 -25.17 -5.32 -1.98
N LYS A 300 -23.86 -5.70 -1.85
CA LYS A 300 -23.29 -6.10 -0.55
C LYS A 300 -21.80 -5.77 -0.46
N LEU A 301 -21.38 -5.51 0.76
CA LEU A 301 -19.99 -5.45 1.19
C LEU A 301 -19.74 -6.55 2.23
N ALA A 302 -18.55 -7.14 2.23
CA ALA A 302 -18.14 -8.01 3.33
C ALA A 302 -16.68 -7.75 3.64
N TRP A 303 -16.38 -7.52 4.91
CA TRP A 303 -15.03 -7.26 5.40
C TRP A 303 -14.47 -8.46 6.15
N LYS A 304 -13.21 -8.80 5.89
CA LYS A 304 -12.48 -9.79 6.68
C LYS A 304 -11.17 -9.19 7.17
N HIS A 305 -10.80 -9.56 8.36
CA HIS A 305 -9.56 -9.21 9.02
C HIS A 305 -8.91 -10.47 9.57
N ALA A 306 -7.63 -10.67 9.30
CA ALA A 306 -6.84 -11.79 9.78
C ALA A 306 -5.50 -11.27 10.34
N PRO A 307 -5.37 -11.12 11.66
CA PRO A 307 -4.13 -10.70 12.30
C PRO A 307 -3.09 -11.83 12.30
N VAL A 308 -1.83 -11.51 12.00
CA VAL A 308 -0.72 -12.47 11.90
C VAL A 308 0.48 -11.99 12.69
N VAL A 309 1.10 -12.86 13.47
CA VAL A 309 2.38 -12.61 14.13
C VAL A 309 3.49 -13.29 13.33
N LEU A 310 4.33 -12.51 12.66
CA LEU A 310 5.51 -13.01 11.95
C LEU A 310 6.70 -13.09 12.92
N GLN A 311 7.50 -14.15 12.80
CA GLN A 311 8.66 -14.36 13.66
C GLN A 311 9.87 -13.59 13.11
N PRO A 312 10.71 -12.98 13.97
CA PRO A 312 11.96 -12.37 13.56
C PRO A 312 12.92 -13.39 12.93
N ASP A 313 13.70 -12.93 11.95
CA ASP A 313 14.76 -13.72 11.33
C ASP A 313 15.89 -13.99 12.34
N PRO A 314 16.17 -15.27 12.67
CA PRO A 314 17.21 -15.65 13.63
C PRO A 314 18.63 -15.27 13.19
N GLU A 315 18.87 -15.02 11.90
CA GLU A 315 20.15 -14.53 11.40
C GLU A 315 20.51 -13.13 11.92
N PHE A 316 19.52 -12.37 12.41
CA PHE A 316 19.69 -11.01 12.91
C PHE A 316 19.21 -10.87 14.36
N PRO A 317 19.84 -11.54 15.34
CA PRO A 317 19.41 -11.47 16.72
C PRO A 317 19.57 -10.04 17.28
N GLU A 318 18.69 -9.69 18.22
CA GLU A 318 18.63 -8.33 18.80
C GLU A 318 19.99 -7.86 19.34
N GLU A 319 20.74 -8.74 20.01
CA GLU A 319 22.06 -8.40 20.55
C GLU A 319 23.04 -7.91 19.47
N ARG A 320 23.04 -8.59 18.29
CA ARG A 320 23.86 -8.18 17.14
C ARG A 320 23.42 -6.82 16.62
N MET A 321 22.11 -6.59 16.52
CA MET A 321 21.57 -5.32 16.02
C MET A 321 21.85 -4.17 16.99
N LEU A 322 21.78 -4.41 18.29
CA LEU A 322 22.16 -3.43 19.33
C LEU A 322 23.65 -3.03 19.19
N LYS A 323 24.54 -3.99 19.00
CA LYS A 323 25.98 -3.69 18.77
C LYS A 323 26.20 -2.82 17.53
N VAL A 324 25.51 -3.12 16.42
CA VAL A 324 25.57 -2.31 15.18
C VAL A 324 25.05 -0.90 15.43
N MET A 325 23.89 -0.77 16.07
CA MET A 325 23.22 0.49 16.34
C MET A 325 24.03 1.41 17.27
N GLN A 326 24.64 0.84 18.32
CA GLN A 326 25.40 1.58 19.32
C GLN A 326 26.80 1.98 18.85
N ASN A 327 27.35 1.34 17.84
CA ASN A 327 28.67 1.67 17.33
C ASN A 327 28.65 2.97 16.51
N THR A 328 29.09 4.06 17.11
CA THR A 328 29.13 5.40 16.48
C THR A 328 30.11 5.51 15.31
N ALA A 329 31.02 4.56 15.11
CA ALA A 329 31.88 4.47 13.93
C ALA A 329 31.13 3.88 12.71
N THR A 330 29.96 3.25 12.94
CA THR A 330 29.12 2.73 11.86
C THR A 330 28.35 3.88 11.19
N ALA A 331 28.16 3.81 9.87
CA ALA A 331 27.42 4.81 9.13
C ALA A 331 26.00 5.04 9.71
N PRO A 332 25.52 6.28 9.79
CA PRO A 332 24.20 6.59 10.34
C PRO A 332 23.07 5.75 9.72
N THR A 333 23.06 5.56 8.40
CA THR A 333 22.06 4.75 7.70
C THR A 333 22.03 3.28 8.13
N THR A 334 23.21 2.70 8.42
CA THR A 334 23.32 1.33 8.94
C THR A 334 22.81 1.23 10.38
N ARG A 335 23.06 2.25 11.20
CA ARG A 335 22.52 2.34 12.57
C ARG A 335 21.01 2.49 12.56
N ILE A 336 20.45 3.31 11.67
CA ILE A 336 19.00 3.44 11.46
C ILE A 336 18.40 2.09 11.05
N ALA A 337 18.98 1.39 10.07
CA ALA A 337 18.49 0.08 9.63
C ALA A 337 18.48 -0.94 10.79
N ALA A 338 19.49 -0.90 11.66
CA ALA A 338 19.52 -1.74 12.86
C ALA A 338 18.42 -1.36 13.85
N ALA A 339 18.16 -0.06 14.07
CA ALA A 339 17.09 0.40 14.96
C ALA A 339 15.69 0.00 14.45
N LEU A 340 15.42 0.14 13.14
CA LEU A 340 14.18 -0.29 12.50
C LEU A 340 13.96 -1.81 12.66
N ARG A 341 15.02 -2.61 12.52
CA ARG A 341 14.96 -4.06 12.72
C ARG A 341 14.72 -4.43 14.19
N ILE A 342 15.35 -3.72 15.15
CA ILE A 342 15.08 -3.90 16.59
C ILE A 342 13.61 -3.56 16.88
N GLY A 343 13.05 -2.54 16.26
CA GLY A 343 11.63 -2.21 16.35
C GLY A 343 10.75 -3.40 16.01
N PHE A 344 11.02 -4.11 14.91
CA PHE A 344 10.31 -5.34 14.55
C PHE A 344 10.56 -6.49 15.53
N ILE A 345 11.81 -6.74 15.93
CA ILE A 345 12.16 -7.82 16.89
C ILE A 345 11.40 -7.65 18.21
N ARG A 346 11.17 -6.41 18.65
CA ARG A 346 10.42 -6.09 19.86
C ARG A 346 8.92 -5.99 19.66
N HIS A 347 8.47 -5.84 18.43
CA HIS A 347 7.04 -5.81 18.09
C HIS A 347 6.42 -7.18 18.35
N ARG A 348 5.34 -7.21 19.14
CA ARG A 348 4.63 -8.46 19.49
C ARG A 348 3.17 -8.44 19.06
N GLU A 349 2.69 -7.28 18.61
CA GLU A 349 1.32 -7.12 18.19
C GLU A 349 1.12 -7.75 16.81
N PRO A 350 -0.06 -8.34 16.57
CA PRO A 350 -0.38 -8.92 15.27
C PRO A 350 -0.42 -7.87 14.15
N ILE A 351 0.17 -8.21 13.01
CA ILE A 351 0.16 -7.40 11.79
C ILE A 351 -1.16 -7.65 11.05
N PRO A 352 -1.88 -6.61 10.62
CA PRO A 352 -3.18 -6.77 9.97
C PRO A 352 -3.05 -7.22 8.51
N PHE A 353 -3.85 -8.22 8.15
CA PHE A 353 -4.19 -8.57 6.78
C PHE A 353 -5.68 -8.38 6.61
N THR A 354 -6.11 -7.76 5.54
CA THR A 354 -7.53 -7.45 5.37
C THR A 354 -8.00 -7.75 3.96
N SER A 355 -9.30 -8.00 3.81
CA SER A 355 -9.96 -8.05 2.51
C SER A 355 -11.34 -7.42 2.56
N LEU A 356 -11.69 -6.72 1.48
CA LEU A 356 -13.01 -6.16 1.24
C LEU A 356 -13.61 -6.83 0.01
N GLN A 357 -14.68 -7.58 0.20
CA GLN A 357 -15.48 -8.15 -0.85
C GLN A 357 -16.51 -7.13 -1.32
N LEU A 358 -16.58 -6.86 -2.61
CA LEU A 358 -17.57 -5.99 -3.27
C LEU A 358 -18.44 -6.86 -4.20
N GLY A 359 -19.69 -7.10 -3.80
CA GLY A 359 -20.55 -8.07 -4.49
C GLY A 359 -19.97 -9.49 -4.42
N ASP A 360 -20.15 -10.29 -5.49
CA ASP A 360 -19.75 -11.71 -5.47
C ASP A 360 -18.33 -11.97 -6.00
N ASP A 361 -17.83 -11.13 -6.89
CA ASP A 361 -16.64 -11.47 -7.69
C ASP A 361 -15.43 -10.52 -7.49
N VAL A 362 -15.62 -9.35 -6.90
CA VAL A 362 -14.55 -8.37 -6.69
C VAL A 362 -14.03 -8.44 -5.26
N CYS A 363 -12.72 -8.54 -5.07
CA CYS A 363 -12.10 -8.55 -3.75
C CYS A 363 -10.84 -7.68 -3.73
N LEU A 364 -10.77 -6.77 -2.76
CA LEU A 364 -9.60 -5.94 -2.48
C LEU A 364 -8.86 -6.55 -1.29
N VAL A 365 -7.59 -6.93 -1.48
CA VAL A 365 -6.75 -7.55 -0.46
C VAL A 365 -5.63 -6.59 -0.08
N HIS A 366 -5.43 -6.34 1.21
CA HIS A 366 -4.37 -5.47 1.72
C HIS A 366 -3.42 -6.29 2.60
N LEU A 367 -2.14 -6.27 2.23
CA LEU A 367 -1.05 -7.05 2.82
C LEU A 367 -0.02 -6.10 3.47
N PRO A 368 0.77 -6.58 4.45
CA PRO A 368 1.82 -5.79 5.09
C PRO A 368 3.11 -5.73 4.27
N GLY A 369 3.99 -4.82 4.66
CA GLY A 369 5.38 -4.73 4.25
C GLY A 369 5.62 -4.73 2.75
N GLU A 370 6.86 -4.93 2.37
CA GLU A 370 7.29 -5.01 0.98
C GLU A 370 7.15 -6.45 0.44
N SER A 371 5.89 -6.91 0.32
CA SER A 371 5.58 -8.27 -0.16
C SER A 371 5.99 -8.47 -1.61
N PHE A 372 6.53 -9.65 -1.95
CA PHE A 372 6.90 -10.02 -3.31
C PHE A 372 5.66 -10.19 -4.22
N VAL A 373 5.83 -9.98 -5.53
CA VAL A 373 4.74 -10.06 -6.53
C VAL A 373 4.07 -11.44 -6.56
N GLU A 374 4.77 -12.48 -6.19
CA GLU A 374 4.28 -13.85 -6.11
C GLU A 374 3.09 -13.99 -5.16
N TYR A 375 3.01 -13.19 -4.08
CA TYR A 375 1.84 -13.17 -3.18
C TYR A 375 0.61 -12.55 -3.85
N GLN A 376 0.79 -11.54 -4.69
CA GLN A 376 -0.30 -10.96 -5.49
C GLN A 376 -0.81 -11.96 -6.52
N LEU A 377 0.08 -12.60 -7.27
CA LEU A 377 -0.27 -13.63 -8.25
C LEU A 377 -0.93 -14.84 -7.57
N PHE A 378 -0.44 -15.25 -6.40
CA PHE A 378 -1.06 -16.28 -5.59
C PHE A 378 -2.49 -15.89 -5.15
N ALA A 379 -2.70 -14.66 -4.69
CA ALA A 379 -4.04 -14.17 -4.31
C ALA A 379 -5.02 -14.25 -5.49
N GLN A 380 -4.60 -13.86 -6.68
CA GLN A 380 -5.42 -13.94 -7.91
C GLN A 380 -5.81 -15.37 -8.25
N GLN A 381 -4.92 -16.35 -8.01
CA GLN A 381 -5.18 -17.78 -8.27
C GLN A 381 -6.17 -18.41 -7.27
N GLN A 382 -6.38 -17.80 -6.09
CA GLN A 382 -7.29 -18.36 -5.07
C GLN A 382 -8.77 -18.31 -5.48
N ARG A 383 -9.15 -17.47 -6.44
CA ARG A 383 -10.54 -17.31 -6.91
C ARG A 383 -10.60 -17.23 -8.43
N ALA A 384 -10.74 -18.39 -9.06
CA ALA A 384 -10.94 -18.47 -10.51
C ALA A 384 -12.14 -17.63 -10.95
N GLY A 385 -11.95 -16.74 -11.92
CA GLY A 385 -12.97 -15.82 -12.42
C GLY A 385 -13.25 -14.60 -11.53
N GLY A 386 -12.62 -14.47 -10.36
CA GLY A 386 -12.73 -13.30 -9.51
C GLY A 386 -11.83 -12.15 -9.96
N PHE A 387 -12.26 -10.92 -9.73
CA PHE A 387 -11.46 -9.71 -9.93
C PHE A 387 -10.75 -9.35 -8.62
N ILE A 388 -9.52 -9.80 -8.45
CA ILE A 388 -8.74 -9.62 -7.22
C ILE A 388 -7.74 -8.48 -7.41
N CYS A 389 -7.88 -7.44 -6.59
CA CYS A 389 -6.92 -6.35 -6.46
C CYS A 389 -6.09 -6.55 -5.19
N THR A 390 -4.78 -6.44 -5.27
CA THR A 390 -3.90 -6.62 -4.11
C THR A 390 -3.07 -5.37 -3.90
N ALA A 391 -3.08 -4.84 -2.66
CA ALA A 391 -2.16 -3.82 -2.18
C ALA A 391 -1.18 -4.45 -1.19
N SER A 392 0.05 -3.99 -1.16
CA SER A 392 1.07 -4.30 -0.15
C SER A 392 1.32 -3.05 0.69
N TYR A 393 2.41 -2.98 1.43
CA TYR A 393 2.82 -1.78 2.18
C TYR A 393 1.78 -1.26 3.20
N GLY A 394 1.01 -2.15 3.82
CA GLY A 394 0.17 -1.81 4.96
C GLY A 394 1.05 -1.46 6.17
N ASP A 395 1.25 -2.38 7.12
CA ASP A 395 2.25 -2.18 8.18
C ASP A 395 3.66 -2.46 7.64
N GLY A 396 4.51 -1.42 7.59
CA GLY A 396 5.89 -1.53 7.11
C GLY A 396 6.87 -2.18 8.09
N VAL A 397 6.42 -2.57 9.28
CA VAL A 397 7.31 -3.07 10.36
C VAL A 397 8.15 -4.28 9.96
N THR A 398 7.71 -5.07 9.00
CA THR A 398 8.39 -6.29 8.52
C THR A 398 9.56 -6.02 7.57
N GLY A 399 9.64 -4.82 6.98
CA GLY A 399 10.46 -4.59 5.80
C GLY A 399 10.02 -5.49 4.64
N TYR A 400 10.98 -6.04 3.89
CA TYR A 400 10.69 -6.99 2.81
C TYR A 400 10.08 -8.30 3.32
N ILE A 401 9.17 -8.88 2.53
CA ILE A 401 8.62 -10.23 2.75
C ILE A 401 8.89 -11.07 1.50
N PRO A 402 10.11 -11.64 1.38
CA PRO A 402 10.48 -12.50 0.26
C PRO A 402 9.83 -13.88 0.35
N LEU A 403 9.99 -14.68 -0.71
CA LEU A 403 9.74 -16.11 -0.65
C LEU A 403 10.87 -16.84 0.13
N GLU A 404 10.59 -17.98 0.69
CA GLU A 404 11.56 -18.82 1.42
C GLU A 404 12.80 -19.13 0.55
N GLN A 405 12.58 -19.49 -0.71
CA GLN A 405 13.64 -19.74 -1.67
C GLN A 405 14.58 -18.54 -1.88
N SER A 406 14.07 -17.34 -1.77
CA SER A 406 14.86 -16.12 -1.96
C SER A 406 15.94 -15.92 -0.89
N PHE A 407 15.75 -16.44 0.32
CA PHE A 407 16.79 -16.44 1.35
C PHE A 407 17.97 -17.36 0.98
N VAL A 408 17.69 -18.48 0.31
CA VAL A 408 18.73 -19.35 -0.24
C VAL A 408 19.46 -18.69 -1.40
N GLU A 409 18.74 -18.04 -2.29
CA GLU A 409 19.28 -17.34 -3.46
C GLU A 409 20.11 -16.10 -3.09
N GLY A 410 19.80 -15.47 -1.93
CA GLY A 410 20.42 -14.21 -1.50
C GLY A 410 19.89 -12.99 -2.28
N GLY A 411 20.66 -11.94 -2.34
CA GLY A 411 20.31 -10.65 -2.93
C GLY A 411 19.91 -9.61 -1.89
N TYR A 412 19.41 -8.46 -2.36
CA TYR A 412 19.11 -7.32 -1.49
C TYR A 412 17.91 -7.58 -0.58
N GLU A 413 16.80 -8.04 -1.11
CA GLU A 413 15.55 -8.12 -0.37
C GLU A 413 15.62 -9.06 0.84
N PRO A 414 16.18 -10.28 0.76
CA PRO A 414 16.36 -11.12 1.95
C PRO A 414 17.25 -10.47 3.02
N SER A 415 18.27 -9.69 2.62
CA SER A 415 19.13 -8.98 3.58
C SER A 415 18.39 -7.86 4.32
N GLN A 416 17.31 -7.35 3.75
CA GLN A 416 16.44 -6.32 4.31
C GLN A 416 15.09 -6.88 4.84
N ALA A 417 14.87 -8.18 4.78
CA ALA A 417 13.75 -8.84 5.41
C ALA A 417 13.98 -8.90 6.93
N TYR A 418 12.94 -8.62 7.71
CA TYR A 418 13.01 -8.70 9.17
C TYR A 418 12.31 -9.96 9.68
N ALA A 419 11.33 -10.46 8.96
CA ALA A 419 10.65 -11.70 9.24
C ALA A 419 11.41 -12.92 8.71
N ALA A 420 11.33 -14.03 9.43
CA ALA A 420 11.98 -15.30 9.10
C ALA A 420 11.46 -15.91 7.77
N PRO A 421 12.24 -16.78 7.11
CA PRO A 421 11.86 -17.41 5.82
C PRO A 421 10.49 -18.10 5.82
N ASN A 422 10.09 -18.72 6.95
CA ASN A 422 8.80 -19.41 7.11
C ASN A 422 7.58 -18.46 7.04
N SER A 423 7.78 -17.14 6.96
CA SER A 423 6.70 -16.17 6.76
C SER A 423 5.95 -16.40 5.44
N GLU A 424 6.59 -16.96 4.40
CA GLU A 424 5.90 -17.31 3.15
C GLU A 424 4.68 -18.22 3.39
N LYS A 425 4.84 -19.26 4.20
CA LYS A 425 3.75 -20.19 4.54
C LYS A 425 2.59 -19.44 5.20
N MET A 426 2.89 -18.59 6.17
CA MET A 426 1.88 -17.80 6.90
C MET A 426 1.16 -16.81 5.98
N MET A 427 1.90 -16.10 5.12
CA MET A 427 1.36 -15.20 4.10
C MET A 427 0.34 -15.93 3.22
N LYS A 428 0.72 -17.06 2.60
CA LYS A 428 -0.13 -17.83 1.70
C LYS A 428 -1.36 -18.41 2.41
N GLN A 429 -1.22 -18.93 3.61
CA GLN A 429 -2.34 -19.43 4.41
C GLN A 429 -3.36 -18.32 4.73
N THR A 430 -2.88 -17.14 5.13
CA THR A 430 -3.72 -16.00 5.47
C THR A 430 -4.43 -15.44 4.24
N ILE A 431 -3.73 -15.28 3.12
CA ILE A 431 -4.34 -14.88 1.84
C ILE A 431 -5.45 -15.85 1.44
N SER A 432 -5.21 -17.15 1.53
CA SER A 432 -6.23 -18.17 1.21
C SER A 432 -7.44 -18.08 2.15
N ALA A 433 -7.24 -17.84 3.45
CA ALA A 433 -8.32 -17.66 4.41
C ALA A 433 -9.19 -16.42 4.14
N LEU A 434 -8.55 -15.29 3.79
CA LEU A 434 -9.24 -14.04 3.44
C LEU A 434 -10.09 -14.17 2.17
N LEU A 435 -9.65 -14.98 1.21
CA LEU A 435 -10.28 -15.15 -0.11
C LEU A 435 -11.30 -16.29 -0.18
N LYS A 436 -11.42 -17.16 0.85
CA LYS A 436 -12.51 -18.12 0.92
C LYS A 436 -13.87 -17.40 0.86
N LYS A 437 -14.80 -17.96 0.05
CA LYS A 437 -16.20 -17.50 -0.01
C LYS A 437 -16.93 -17.78 1.30
#